data_90f49e59ecc80314c94fcd4af9042428
#
_entry.id   90f49e59ecc80314c94fcd4af9042428
#
_cell.length_a   1.000
_cell.length_b   1.000
_cell.length_c   1.000
_cell.angle_alpha   90.00
_cell.angle_beta   90.00
_cell.angle_gamma   90.00
#
_symmetry.space_group_name_H-M   'P 1'
#
loop_
_entity.id
_entity.type
_entity.pdbx_description
1 polymer ?
#
loop_
_entity_poly.entity_id
_entity_poly.type
_entity_poly.pdbx_seq_one_letter_code
_entity_poly.pdbx_strand_id
1 'polypeptide(L)'
;MNTYFWGLCALIALAVALLLLWIGTVYARRLEQEPKLPFSEEIGAAPRVIKKLRRGESMTPEEFEYAERIVAIRGNPMAFCIPFTLFALSTYYVFGCLEYLQGATPSERTFIGVIPMFTSTNLAIQLLRAKRLKGRLKTAQVVAASPTVGAAGRDGR
;
A
#
# COMPACT_ATOMS: atom_id res chain seq x y z
N MET A 1 -3.01 13.39 36.24
CA MET A 1 -2.56 13.33 34.82
C MET A 1 -2.39 14.76 34.36
N ASN A 2 -1.25 15.10 33.74
CA ASN A 2 -1.00 16.47 33.30
C ASN A 2 -2.07 16.87 32.27
N THR A 3 -2.75 18.00 32.54
CA THR A 3 -3.85 18.54 31.72
C THR A 3 -3.45 18.73 30.23
N TYR A 4 -2.17 18.93 29.95
CA TYR A 4 -1.64 19.16 28.59
C TYR A 4 -1.13 17.89 27.87
N PHE A 5 -1.28 16.71 28.46
CA PHE A 5 -0.71 15.49 27.88
C PHE A 5 -1.35 15.14 26.52
N TRP A 6 -2.67 15.20 26.42
CA TRP A 6 -3.40 14.90 25.20
C TRP A 6 -3.14 15.95 24.10
N GLY A 7 -3.03 17.21 24.48
CA GLY A 7 -2.70 18.29 23.55
C GLY A 7 -1.29 18.13 22.97
N LEU A 8 -0.30 17.75 23.79
CA LEU A 8 1.05 17.47 23.32
C LEU A 8 1.06 16.27 22.35
N CYS A 9 0.35 15.20 22.67
CA CYS A 9 0.22 14.03 21.78
C CYS A 9 -0.44 14.41 20.45
N ALA A 10 -1.45 15.27 20.47
CA ALA A 10 -2.10 15.78 19.27
C ALA A 10 -1.12 16.59 18.41
N LEU A 11 -0.33 17.50 18.99
CA LEU A 11 0.66 18.29 18.26
C LEU A 11 1.74 17.42 17.61
N ILE A 12 2.23 16.41 18.33
CA ILE A 12 3.20 15.44 17.77
C ILE A 12 2.56 14.68 16.60
N ALA A 13 1.34 14.20 16.74
CA ALA A 13 0.64 13.50 15.67
C ALA A 13 0.43 14.39 14.43
N LEU A 14 0.13 15.68 14.62
CA LEU A 14 0.02 16.66 13.54
C LEU A 14 1.36 16.87 12.82
N ALA A 15 2.44 17.06 13.56
CA ALA A 15 3.77 17.25 12.98
C ALA A 15 4.18 16.02 12.14
N VAL A 16 3.94 14.82 12.65
CA VAL A 16 4.19 13.56 11.92
C VAL A 16 3.31 13.49 10.68
N ALA A 17 2.02 13.84 10.76
CA ALA A 17 1.11 13.84 9.63
C ALA A 17 1.58 14.77 8.51
N LEU A 18 2.01 15.99 8.84
CA LEU A 18 2.51 16.97 7.87
C LEU A 18 3.80 16.48 7.17
N LEU A 19 4.72 15.87 7.94
CA LEU A 19 5.94 15.29 7.38
C LEU A 19 5.62 14.15 6.39
N LEU A 20 4.75 13.24 6.80
CA LEU A 20 4.34 12.11 5.96
C LEU A 20 3.55 12.57 4.72
N LEU A 21 2.73 13.60 4.86
CA LEU A 21 2.00 14.21 3.75
C LEU A 21 2.97 14.80 2.72
N TRP A 22 3.99 15.52 3.18
CA TRP A 22 5.01 16.07 2.29
C TRP A 22 5.76 14.99 1.54
N ILE A 23 6.23 13.93 2.22
CA ILE A 23 6.90 12.78 1.58
C ILE A 23 5.95 12.08 0.60
N GLY A 24 4.68 11.87 1.00
CA GLY A 24 3.66 11.25 0.16
C GLY A 24 3.37 12.05 -1.11
N THR A 25 3.33 13.38 -1.01
CA THR A 25 3.12 14.27 -2.17
C THR A 25 4.29 14.19 -3.16
N VAL A 26 5.53 14.20 -2.66
CA VAL A 26 6.72 14.04 -3.50
C VAL A 26 6.69 12.67 -4.22
N TYR A 27 6.28 11.63 -3.53
CA TYR A 27 6.15 10.30 -4.10
C TYR A 27 5.05 10.24 -5.17
N ALA A 28 3.86 10.81 -4.90
CA ALA A 28 2.76 10.86 -5.85
C ALA A 28 3.14 11.58 -7.15
N ARG A 29 3.81 12.74 -7.04
CA ARG A 29 4.32 13.49 -8.21
C ARG A 29 5.30 12.68 -9.05
N ARG A 30 6.16 11.88 -8.43
CA ARG A 30 7.07 10.99 -9.16
C ARG A 30 6.31 9.90 -9.94
N LEU A 31 5.25 9.33 -9.33
CA LEU A 31 4.41 8.33 -9.99
C LEU A 31 3.64 8.89 -11.19
N GLU A 32 3.20 10.14 -11.13
CA GLU A 32 2.50 10.80 -12.24
C GLU A 32 3.40 11.04 -13.45
N GLN A 33 4.71 11.18 -13.24
CA GLN A 33 5.69 11.38 -14.31
C GLN A 33 6.07 10.08 -15.02
N GLU A 34 5.74 8.91 -14.47
CA GLU A 34 6.01 7.64 -15.12
C GLU A 34 5.04 7.39 -16.28
N PRO A 35 5.55 6.93 -17.46
CA PRO A 35 4.71 6.65 -18.62
C PRO A 35 3.64 5.60 -18.27
N LYS A 36 2.39 5.88 -18.64
CA LYS A 36 1.28 4.94 -18.44
C LYS A 36 1.38 3.80 -19.43
N LEU A 37 1.25 2.56 -18.97
CA LEU A 37 1.14 1.41 -19.86
C LEU A 37 -0.28 1.36 -20.46
N PRO A 38 -0.44 1.06 -21.75
CA PRO A 38 -1.76 1.00 -22.39
C PRO A 38 -2.69 -0.01 -21.71
N PHE A 39 -2.14 -1.11 -21.20
CA PHE A 39 -2.90 -2.12 -20.44
C PHE A 39 -3.45 -1.60 -19.08
N SER A 40 -2.92 -0.48 -18.57
CA SER A 40 -3.40 0.12 -17.31
C SER A 40 -4.76 0.80 -17.43
N GLU A 41 -5.23 1.10 -18.66
CA GLU A 41 -6.51 1.76 -18.92
C GLU A 41 -7.70 0.79 -18.88
N GLU A 42 -7.46 -0.52 -18.93
CA GLU A 42 -8.53 -1.51 -18.84
C GLU A 42 -9.07 -1.58 -17.39
N ILE A 43 -10.36 -1.27 -17.25
CA ILE A 43 -11.04 -1.30 -15.95
C ILE A 43 -11.01 -2.73 -15.40
N GLY A 44 -10.41 -2.89 -14.22
CA GLY A 44 -10.31 -4.20 -13.56
C GLY A 44 -9.10 -5.06 -13.94
N ALA A 45 -8.18 -4.58 -14.77
CA ALA A 45 -6.94 -5.29 -15.11
C ALA A 45 -6.09 -5.57 -13.87
N ALA A 46 -5.90 -4.59 -12.99
CA ALA A 46 -5.08 -4.73 -11.79
C ALA A 46 -5.51 -5.86 -10.83
N PRO A 47 -6.79 -5.99 -10.40
CA PRO A 47 -7.18 -7.09 -9.54
C PRO A 47 -7.12 -8.45 -10.26
N ARG A 48 -7.38 -8.51 -11.58
CA ARG A 48 -7.30 -9.72 -12.39
C ARG A 48 -5.87 -10.25 -12.44
N VAL A 49 -4.91 -9.39 -12.77
CA VAL A 49 -3.48 -9.73 -12.85
C VAL A 49 -2.92 -10.13 -11.48
N ILE A 50 -3.25 -9.41 -10.41
CA ILE A 50 -2.85 -9.77 -9.05
C ILE A 50 -3.41 -11.13 -8.64
N LYS A 51 -4.64 -11.47 -9.05
CA LYS A 51 -5.26 -12.77 -8.76
C LYS A 51 -4.54 -13.91 -9.50
N LYS A 52 -4.20 -13.73 -10.78
CA LYS A 52 -3.39 -14.67 -11.57
C LYS A 52 -2.03 -14.89 -10.92
N LEU A 53 -1.33 -13.81 -10.55
CA LEU A 53 -0.03 -13.86 -9.87
C LEU A 53 -0.11 -14.64 -8.54
N ARG A 54 -1.19 -14.45 -7.76
CA ARG A 54 -1.39 -15.17 -6.50
C ARG A 54 -1.61 -16.65 -6.70
N ARG A 55 -2.23 -17.06 -7.81
CA ARG A 55 -2.51 -18.46 -8.16
C ARG A 55 -1.35 -19.14 -8.88
N GLY A 56 -0.36 -18.37 -9.38
CA GLY A 56 0.72 -18.90 -10.21
C GLY A 56 0.25 -19.34 -11.59
N GLU A 57 -0.83 -18.72 -12.09
CA GLU A 57 -1.36 -18.97 -13.44
C GLU A 57 -0.42 -18.37 -14.49
N SER A 58 -0.39 -18.94 -15.69
CA SER A 58 0.36 -18.38 -16.82
C SER A 58 -0.16 -16.98 -17.18
N MET A 59 0.76 -16.05 -17.41
CA MET A 59 0.48 -14.67 -17.77
C MET A 59 1.07 -14.36 -19.13
N THR A 60 0.41 -13.47 -19.89
CA THR A 60 1.01 -12.92 -21.11
C THR A 60 2.19 -12.01 -20.75
N PRO A 61 3.13 -11.75 -21.67
CA PRO A 61 4.26 -10.84 -21.42
C PRO A 61 3.79 -9.46 -20.93
N GLU A 62 2.72 -8.93 -21.52
CA GLU A 62 2.13 -7.65 -21.14
C GLU A 62 1.52 -7.66 -19.74
N GLU A 63 0.81 -8.75 -19.39
CA GLU A 63 0.26 -8.95 -18.05
C GLU A 63 1.38 -9.06 -17.00
N PHE A 64 2.50 -9.69 -17.37
CA PHE A 64 3.65 -9.85 -16.49
C PHE A 64 4.34 -8.51 -16.23
N GLU A 65 4.61 -7.71 -17.28
CA GLU A 65 5.19 -6.37 -17.15
C GLU A 65 4.30 -5.46 -16.28
N TYR A 66 2.99 -5.53 -16.50
CA TYR A 66 2.03 -4.79 -15.69
C TYR A 66 2.01 -5.26 -14.22
N ALA A 67 2.09 -6.58 -13.98
CA ALA A 67 2.18 -7.15 -12.64
C ALA A 67 3.45 -6.68 -11.92
N GLU A 68 4.60 -6.70 -12.60
CA GLU A 68 5.87 -6.24 -12.06
C GLU A 68 5.78 -4.77 -11.63
N ARG A 69 5.21 -3.93 -12.47
CA ARG A 69 5.03 -2.50 -12.19
C ARG A 69 4.10 -2.27 -10.99
N ILE A 70 2.94 -2.93 -10.93
CA ILE A 70 2.02 -2.80 -9.78
C ILE A 70 2.71 -3.22 -8.48
N VAL A 71 3.45 -4.34 -8.50
CA VAL A 71 4.14 -4.85 -7.32
C VAL A 71 5.29 -3.93 -6.94
N ALA A 72 6.00 -3.33 -7.90
CA ALA A 72 7.05 -2.33 -7.64
C ALA A 72 6.47 -1.09 -6.96
N ILE A 73 5.38 -0.53 -7.49
CA ILE A 73 4.71 0.65 -6.94
C ILE A 73 4.16 0.37 -5.53
N ARG A 74 3.38 -0.71 -5.37
CA ARG A 74 2.78 -1.06 -4.08
C ARG A 74 3.76 -1.59 -3.05
N GLY A 75 4.87 -2.17 -3.49
CA GLY A 75 5.95 -2.66 -2.64
C GLY A 75 6.94 -1.59 -2.21
N ASN A 76 6.82 -0.36 -2.73
CA ASN A 76 7.67 0.76 -2.37
C ASN A 76 7.37 1.20 -0.92
N PRO A 77 8.37 1.35 -0.05
CA PRO A 77 8.16 1.86 1.31
C PRO A 77 7.50 3.24 1.34
N MET A 78 7.71 4.09 0.33
CA MET A 78 7.06 5.39 0.25
C MET A 78 5.54 5.31 0.05
N ALA A 79 5.02 4.21 -0.52
CA ALA A 79 3.57 4.01 -0.63
C ALA A 79 2.88 3.92 0.75
N PHE A 80 3.62 3.54 1.80
CA PHE A 80 3.11 3.50 3.17
C PHE A 80 2.89 4.88 3.78
N CYS A 81 3.51 5.94 3.22
CA CYS A 81 3.30 7.29 3.72
C CYS A 81 1.81 7.68 3.65
N ILE A 82 1.07 7.22 2.64
CA ILE A 82 -0.36 7.54 2.45
C ILE A 82 -1.21 7.02 3.63
N PRO A 83 -1.24 5.69 3.94
CA PRO A 83 -2.01 5.21 5.08
C PRO A 83 -1.51 5.75 6.42
N PHE A 84 -0.19 5.94 6.59
CA PHE A 84 0.34 6.51 7.82
C PHE A 84 -0.04 7.97 8.02
N THR A 85 -0.11 8.79 6.96
CA THR A 85 -0.63 10.15 7.04
C THR A 85 -2.08 10.16 7.51
N LEU A 86 -2.92 9.31 6.91
CA LEU A 86 -4.32 9.19 7.30
C LEU A 86 -4.47 8.74 8.77
N PHE A 87 -3.65 7.78 9.20
CA PHE A 87 -3.62 7.34 10.59
C PHE A 87 -3.20 8.45 11.55
N ALA A 88 -2.14 9.20 11.22
CA ALA A 88 -1.64 10.29 12.06
C ALA A 88 -2.64 11.45 12.16
N LEU A 89 -3.32 11.82 11.07
CA LEU A 89 -4.39 12.82 11.09
C LEU A 89 -5.58 12.39 11.95
N SER A 90 -5.95 11.11 11.88
CA SER A 90 -7.01 10.55 12.71
C SER A 90 -6.61 10.55 14.19
N THR A 91 -5.36 10.22 14.49
CA THR A 91 -4.79 10.26 15.83
C THR A 91 -4.79 11.69 16.40
N TYR A 92 -4.39 12.67 15.58
CA TYR A 92 -4.48 14.08 15.92
C TYR A 92 -5.90 14.49 16.29
N TYR A 93 -6.88 14.09 15.47
CA TYR A 93 -8.30 14.41 15.72
C TYR A 93 -8.79 13.78 17.02
N VAL A 94 -8.52 12.52 17.27
CA VAL A 94 -8.96 11.82 18.49
C VAL A 94 -8.34 12.45 19.73
N PHE A 95 -7.04 12.70 19.74
CA PHE A 95 -6.35 13.32 20.88
C PHE A 95 -6.76 14.77 21.09
N GLY A 96 -7.01 15.53 20.02
CA GLY A 96 -7.56 16.87 20.11
C GLY A 96 -8.95 16.90 20.74
N CYS A 97 -9.82 15.95 20.38
CA CYS A 97 -11.12 15.79 21.03
C CYS A 97 -10.99 15.43 22.52
N LEU A 98 -10.06 14.53 22.88
CA LEU A 98 -9.84 14.16 24.28
C LEU A 98 -9.30 15.32 25.12
N GLU A 99 -8.42 16.17 24.55
CA GLU A 99 -7.94 17.38 25.22
C GLU A 99 -9.10 18.36 25.46
N TYR A 100 -9.93 18.58 24.45
CA TYR A 100 -11.10 19.49 24.57
C TYR A 100 -12.08 19.02 25.64
N LEU A 101 -12.27 17.72 25.81
CA LEU A 101 -13.21 17.14 26.78
C LEU A 101 -12.76 17.28 28.23
N GLN A 102 -11.48 17.54 28.49
CA GLN A 102 -10.88 17.74 29.84
C GLN A 102 -11.36 16.73 30.91
N GLY A 103 -11.53 15.47 30.50
CA GLY A 103 -11.99 14.40 31.39
C GLY A 103 -13.51 14.13 31.39
N ALA A 104 -14.28 14.84 30.59
CA ALA A 104 -15.68 14.48 30.32
C ALA A 104 -15.75 13.19 29.48
N THR A 105 -16.91 12.54 29.49
CA THR A 105 -17.12 11.30 28.71
C THR A 105 -16.95 11.55 27.21
N PRO A 106 -16.21 10.69 26.49
CA PRO A 106 -16.06 10.80 25.05
C PRO A 106 -17.43 10.79 24.35
N SER A 107 -17.64 11.74 23.47
CA SER A 107 -18.85 11.84 22.66
C SER A 107 -18.73 10.98 21.38
N GLU A 108 -19.86 10.74 20.71
CA GLU A 108 -19.90 10.05 19.42
C GLU A 108 -18.93 10.69 18.39
N ARG A 109 -18.75 12.01 18.45
CA ARG A 109 -17.82 12.74 17.57
C ARG A 109 -16.37 12.28 17.70
N THR A 110 -15.94 11.90 18.91
CA THR A 110 -14.57 11.36 19.13
C THR A 110 -14.37 10.07 18.36
N PHE A 111 -15.39 9.23 18.26
CA PHE A 111 -15.34 7.96 17.56
C PHE A 111 -15.29 8.09 16.03
N ILE A 112 -15.72 9.22 15.46
CA ILE A 112 -15.60 9.47 14.01
C ILE A 112 -14.13 9.39 13.56
N GLY A 113 -13.19 9.86 14.38
CA GLY A 113 -11.76 9.78 14.08
C GLY A 113 -11.21 8.35 14.08
N VAL A 114 -11.88 7.40 14.72
CA VAL A 114 -11.43 6.00 14.80
C VAL A 114 -11.69 5.26 13.48
N ILE A 115 -12.73 5.63 12.72
CA ILE A 115 -13.08 5.00 11.45
C ILE A 115 -11.92 5.07 10.43
N PRO A 116 -11.33 6.25 10.13
CA PRO A 116 -10.19 6.32 9.23
C PRO A 116 -8.92 5.66 9.78
N MET A 117 -8.77 5.47 11.10
CA MET A 117 -7.68 4.66 11.66
C MET A 117 -7.79 3.20 11.23
N PHE A 118 -8.98 2.59 11.30
CA PHE A 118 -9.21 1.23 10.80
C PHE A 118 -9.01 1.12 9.30
N THR A 119 -9.51 2.10 8.54
CA THR A 119 -9.36 2.13 7.09
C THR A 119 -7.88 2.21 6.70
N SER A 120 -7.09 3.07 7.34
CA SER A 120 -5.66 3.22 7.08
C SER A 120 -4.88 1.96 7.45
N THR A 121 -5.24 1.32 8.56
CA THR A 121 -4.65 0.04 8.97
C THR A 121 -4.92 -1.06 7.94
N ASN A 122 -6.15 -1.17 7.45
CA ASN A 122 -6.50 -2.11 6.39
C ASN A 122 -5.71 -1.84 5.09
N LEU A 123 -5.56 -0.58 4.71
CA LEU A 123 -4.75 -0.18 3.57
C LEU A 123 -3.27 -0.57 3.73
N ALA A 124 -2.69 -0.33 4.91
CA ALA A 124 -1.33 -0.74 5.23
C ALA A 124 -1.15 -2.27 5.14
N ILE A 125 -2.11 -3.05 5.63
CA ILE A 125 -2.10 -4.51 5.51
C ILE A 125 -2.14 -4.94 4.04
N GLN A 126 -2.95 -4.29 3.20
CA GLN A 126 -3.00 -4.59 1.77
C GLN A 126 -1.66 -4.32 1.08
N LEU A 127 -0.98 -3.22 1.42
CA LEU A 127 0.36 -2.91 0.91
C LEU A 127 1.40 -3.94 1.38
N LEU A 128 1.35 -4.38 2.63
CA LEU A 128 2.22 -5.45 3.14
C LEU A 128 2.01 -6.78 2.39
N ARG A 129 0.75 -7.12 2.10
CA ARG A 129 0.43 -8.30 1.28
C ARG A 129 0.98 -8.17 -0.13
N ALA A 130 0.90 -6.99 -0.75
CA ALA A 130 1.49 -6.73 -2.07
C ALA A 130 3.01 -6.86 -2.06
N LYS A 131 3.69 -6.42 -1.00
CA LYS A 131 5.14 -6.59 -0.83
C LYS A 131 5.55 -8.07 -0.82
N ARG A 132 4.75 -8.95 -0.22
CA ARG A 132 5.00 -10.40 -0.21
C ARG A 132 4.88 -11.02 -1.62
N LEU A 133 4.10 -10.44 -2.51
CA LEU A 133 3.98 -10.91 -3.90
C LEU A 133 5.25 -10.67 -4.72
N LYS A 134 6.12 -9.74 -4.31
CA LYS A 134 7.42 -9.49 -4.97
C LYS A 134 8.31 -10.74 -5.00
N GLY A 135 8.27 -11.55 -3.95
CA GLY A 135 8.99 -12.83 -3.91
C GLY A 135 8.47 -13.83 -4.95
N ARG A 136 7.15 -13.88 -5.13
CA ARG A 136 6.53 -14.79 -6.11
C ARG A 136 6.78 -14.37 -7.56
N LEU A 137 6.85 -13.07 -7.85
CA LEU A 137 7.24 -12.57 -9.17
C LEU A 137 8.63 -13.04 -9.55
N LYS A 138 9.62 -12.96 -8.65
CA LYS A 138 10.98 -13.46 -8.91
C LYS A 138 10.99 -14.95 -9.24
N THR A 139 10.20 -15.75 -8.54
CA THR A 139 10.08 -17.18 -8.80
C THR A 139 9.44 -17.46 -10.16
N ALA A 140 8.38 -16.74 -10.52
CA ALA A 140 7.73 -16.85 -11.82
C ALA A 140 8.66 -16.45 -12.97
N GLN A 141 9.48 -15.43 -12.78
CA GLN A 141 10.47 -14.96 -13.74
C GLN A 141 11.56 -16.03 -13.98
N VAL A 142 12.03 -16.69 -12.93
CA VAL A 142 13.02 -17.78 -13.05
C VAL A 142 12.43 -18.97 -13.82
N VAL A 143 11.16 -19.31 -13.59
CA VAL A 143 10.47 -20.39 -14.30
C VAL A 143 10.23 -20.03 -15.77
N ALA A 144 9.88 -18.78 -16.07
CA ALA A 144 9.69 -18.31 -17.44
C ALA A 144 11.01 -18.17 -18.21
N ALA A 145 12.11 -17.83 -17.53
CA ALA A 145 13.45 -17.69 -18.11
C ALA A 145 14.19 -19.03 -18.25
N SER A 146 13.66 -20.15 -17.74
CA SER A 146 14.19 -21.49 -17.96
C SER A 146 13.48 -22.12 -19.18
N PRO A 147 13.92 -21.83 -20.42
CA PRO A 147 13.36 -22.51 -21.57
C PRO A 147 13.77 -23.98 -21.50
N THR A 148 12.80 -24.89 -21.36
CA THR A 148 12.83 -26.28 -21.81
C THR A 148 14.20 -26.87 -22.21
N VAL A 149 15.05 -27.16 -21.26
CA VAL A 149 16.15 -28.09 -21.46
C VAL A 149 15.67 -29.56 -21.47
N GLY A 150 14.35 -29.77 -21.45
CA GLY A 150 13.72 -31.10 -21.34
C GLY A 150 13.11 -31.69 -22.61
N ALA A 151 13.14 -31.02 -23.77
CA ALA A 151 12.45 -31.52 -24.97
C ALA A 151 13.37 -32.02 -26.09
N ALA A 152 14.69 -32.03 -25.92
CA ALA A 152 15.64 -32.47 -26.95
C ALA A 152 16.25 -33.86 -26.70
N GLY A 153 15.53 -34.75 -26.02
CA GLY A 153 16.10 -36.05 -25.65
C GLY A 153 15.18 -37.28 -25.80
N ARG A 154 14.18 -37.23 -26.70
CA ARG A 154 13.32 -38.40 -26.89
C ARG A 154 12.88 -38.63 -28.34
N ASP A 155 13.84 -38.54 -29.26
CA ASP A 155 13.69 -39.17 -30.58
C ASP A 155 14.97 -39.95 -30.86
N GLY A 156 14.92 -41.24 -30.66
CA GLY A 156 16.04 -42.13 -30.99
C GLY A 156 15.99 -43.47 -30.28
N ARG A 157 14.92 -44.25 -30.50
CA ARG A 157 15.01 -45.75 -30.60
C ARG A 157 13.70 -46.35 -31.05
#